data_88ee7fa8f45cfb5969239c30ac804e9d
#
_entry.id   88ee7fa8f45cfb5969239c30ac804e9d
#
_cell.length_a   1.000
_cell.length_b   1.000
_cell.length_c   1.000
_cell.angle_alpha   90.00
_cell.angle_beta   90.00
_cell.angle_gamma   90.00
#
_symmetry.space_group_name_H-M   'P 1'
#
loop_
_entity.id
_entity.type
_entity.pdbx_description
1 polymer ?
#
loop_
_entity_poly.entity_id
_entity_poly.type
_entity_poly.pdbx_seq_one_letter_code
_entity_poly.pdbx_strand_id
1 'polypeptide(L)'
;MTKYTRAALFSKVIAVLTALVLSTFTYADLMISPTRVFLNDGARTFEVNLINTGKQARSYRVEWKQMAALQQGGYRELTEKEKSQYSSLERFVRISPKQVSLAPGGRQTVKLLVRKPGGLQSGEYRSHLSFIALPSNQDNTTKNAGSSISLNVLMSYTMPVIYRVGSVVVNPEITDISLVHKKQTGITNIKVDLYHDDLFSTHGRFIAYWTPINGQTRQVGLLNGYNFYPEIKSATTQFPWQDFKLEPGKLEVRYEGQGEFVGLLLSQKSLTITQQMINSVK
;
A
#
# COMPACT_ATOMS: atom_id res chain seq x y z
N MET A 1 -49.07 -16.74 27.04
CA MET A 1 -48.16 -16.63 25.87
C MET A 1 -46.87 -15.80 26.09
N THR A 2 -46.52 -15.33 27.28
CA THR A 2 -45.43 -14.36 27.55
C THR A 2 -44.11 -14.94 28.08
N LYS A 3 -44.04 -16.22 28.46
CA LYS A 3 -42.80 -16.84 28.99
C LYS A 3 -41.84 -17.33 27.90
N TYR A 4 -42.34 -17.81 26.79
CA TYR A 4 -41.50 -18.35 25.68
C TYR A 4 -40.76 -17.25 24.88
N THR A 5 -41.33 -16.06 24.76
CA THR A 5 -40.69 -14.93 24.09
C THR A 5 -39.49 -14.35 24.86
N ARG A 6 -39.51 -14.36 26.17
CA ARG A 6 -38.39 -13.89 27.01
C ARG A 6 -37.20 -14.87 26.99
N ALA A 7 -37.45 -16.19 27.01
CA ALA A 7 -36.40 -17.19 26.90
C ALA A 7 -35.69 -17.17 25.53
N ALA A 8 -36.45 -16.99 24.45
CA ALA A 8 -35.89 -16.86 23.10
C ALA A 8 -35.06 -15.57 22.92
N LEU A 9 -35.47 -14.48 23.58
CA LEU A 9 -34.71 -13.22 23.54
C LEU A 9 -33.38 -13.35 24.31
N PHE A 10 -33.43 -14.00 25.48
CA PHE A 10 -32.25 -14.26 26.33
C PHE A 10 -31.22 -15.16 25.62
N SER A 11 -31.68 -16.21 24.94
CA SER A 11 -30.84 -17.11 24.14
C SER A 11 -30.15 -16.36 22.97
N LYS A 12 -30.85 -15.46 22.29
CA LYS A 12 -30.27 -14.64 21.19
C LYS A 12 -29.23 -13.65 21.74
N VAL A 13 -29.47 -13.04 22.89
CA VAL A 13 -28.51 -12.11 23.50
C VAL A 13 -27.24 -12.85 23.93
N ILE A 14 -27.38 -14.05 24.54
CA ILE A 14 -26.24 -14.89 24.91
C ILE A 14 -25.45 -15.31 23.65
N ALA A 15 -26.12 -15.72 22.57
CA ALA A 15 -25.46 -16.10 21.33
C ALA A 15 -24.67 -14.93 20.69
N VAL A 16 -25.20 -13.71 20.72
CA VAL A 16 -24.53 -12.50 20.24
C VAL A 16 -23.34 -12.16 21.15
N LEU A 17 -23.51 -12.26 22.49
CA LEU A 17 -22.41 -12.02 23.42
C LEU A 17 -21.28 -13.05 23.26
N THR A 18 -21.61 -14.31 23.02
CA THR A 18 -20.63 -15.39 22.79
C THR A 18 -19.91 -15.18 21.47
N ALA A 19 -20.60 -14.72 20.41
CA ALA A 19 -20.00 -14.39 19.12
C ALA A 19 -19.03 -13.19 19.22
N LEU A 20 -19.32 -12.20 20.06
CA LEU A 20 -18.42 -11.06 20.30
C LEU A 20 -17.13 -11.47 21.05
N VAL A 21 -17.20 -12.46 21.95
CA VAL A 21 -16.03 -12.94 22.72
C VAL A 21 -15.12 -13.85 21.88
N LEU A 22 -15.64 -14.45 20.80
CA LEU A 22 -14.91 -15.31 19.89
C LEU A 22 -14.19 -14.57 18.76
N SER A 23 -14.24 -13.21 18.71
CA SER A 23 -13.45 -12.44 17.77
C SER A 23 -11.96 -12.59 18.09
N THR A 24 -11.29 -13.48 17.36
CA THR A 24 -9.83 -13.66 17.42
C THR A 24 -9.16 -12.44 16.83
N PHE A 25 -8.42 -11.70 17.66
CA PHE A 25 -7.55 -10.63 17.18
C PHE A 25 -6.43 -11.25 16.31
N THR A 26 -6.47 -11.01 15.01
CA THR A 26 -5.36 -11.32 14.12
C THR A 26 -4.27 -10.26 14.33
N TYR A 27 -3.15 -10.68 14.92
CA TYR A 27 -1.97 -9.83 15.05
C TYR A 27 -1.07 -10.05 13.84
N ALA A 28 -0.58 -8.97 13.24
CA ALA A 28 0.56 -9.04 12.35
C ALA A 28 1.80 -9.41 13.17
N ASP A 29 2.55 -10.45 12.77
CA ASP A 29 3.70 -10.94 13.55
C ASP A 29 4.91 -10.01 13.48
N LEU A 30 5.00 -9.11 12.48
CA LEU A 30 6.11 -8.19 12.30
C LEU A 30 5.61 -6.78 12.00
N MET A 31 6.06 -5.81 12.78
CA MET A 31 5.92 -4.39 12.49
C MET A 31 7.24 -3.84 11.96
N ILE A 32 7.17 -3.12 10.85
CA ILE A 32 8.32 -2.50 10.17
C ILE A 32 8.09 -0.99 10.13
N SER A 33 9.08 -0.22 10.53
CA SER A 33 9.01 1.25 10.52
C SER A 33 10.35 1.86 10.07
N PRO A 34 10.32 2.75 9.07
CA PRO A 34 9.18 3.10 8.22
C PRO A 34 8.83 1.99 7.21
N THR A 35 7.66 2.08 6.56
CA THR A 35 7.24 1.15 5.51
C THR A 35 7.71 1.55 4.10
N ARG A 36 8.40 2.67 3.99
CA ARG A 36 9.03 3.21 2.78
C ARG A 36 10.28 3.98 3.20
N VAL A 37 11.38 3.73 2.51
CA VAL A 37 12.64 4.45 2.74
C VAL A 37 12.90 5.40 1.58
N PHE A 38 13.23 6.62 1.94
CA PHE A 38 13.56 7.68 1.03
C PHE A 38 14.96 8.22 1.33
N LEU A 39 15.86 8.18 0.36
CA LEU A 39 17.24 8.60 0.48
C LEU A 39 17.52 9.69 -0.56
N ASN A 40 17.99 10.84 -0.11
CA ASN A 40 18.51 11.89 -0.98
C ASN A 40 19.99 11.66 -1.31
N ASP A 41 20.53 12.47 -2.22
CA ASP A 41 21.90 12.35 -2.72
C ASP A 41 22.99 12.48 -1.64
N GLY A 42 22.70 13.10 -0.50
CA GLY A 42 23.61 13.23 0.66
C GLY A 42 23.53 12.09 1.67
N ALA A 43 22.56 11.20 1.55
CA ALA A 43 22.34 10.14 2.54
C ALA A 43 23.49 9.15 2.59
N ARG A 44 23.98 8.84 3.79
CA ARG A 44 25.05 7.85 4.05
C ARG A 44 24.53 6.59 4.72
N THR A 45 23.54 6.76 5.58
CA THR A 45 22.97 5.67 6.38
C THR A 45 21.49 5.91 6.57
N PHE A 46 20.73 4.83 6.60
CA PHE A 46 19.32 4.83 6.99
C PHE A 46 19.03 3.63 7.88
N GLU A 47 18.02 3.74 8.75
CA GLU A 47 17.65 2.70 9.70
C GLU A 47 16.19 2.27 9.49
N VAL A 48 15.99 0.96 9.45
CA VAL A 48 14.67 0.33 9.43
C VAL A 48 14.50 -0.47 10.71
N ASN A 49 13.50 -0.14 11.50
CA ASN A 49 13.23 -0.78 12.77
C ASN A 49 12.20 -1.90 12.59
N LEU A 50 12.53 -3.06 13.13
CA LEU A 50 11.71 -4.25 13.15
C LEU A 50 11.25 -4.52 14.57
N ILE A 51 9.97 -4.85 14.76
CA ILE A 51 9.40 -5.23 16.04
C ILE A 51 8.56 -6.48 15.83
N ASN A 52 8.86 -7.54 16.58
CA ASN A 52 8.01 -8.72 16.63
C ASN A 52 6.82 -8.44 17.54
N THR A 53 5.64 -8.27 16.96
CA THR A 53 4.39 -8.04 17.70
C THR A 53 3.64 -9.34 17.98
N GLY A 54 4.15 -10.47 17.45
CA GLY A 54 3.60 -11.80 17.68
C GLY A 54 4.01 -12.40 19.01
N LYS A 55 3.43 -13.57 19.32
CA LYS A 55 3.68 -14.32 20.56
C LYS A 55 4.81 -15.33 20.46
N GLN A 56 5.38 -15.54 19.28
CA GLN A 56 6.46 -16.51 19.02
C GLN A 56 7.71 -15.80 18.54
N ALA A 57 8.87 -16.37 18.82
CA ALA A 57 10.12 -15.92 18.26
C ALA A 57 10.11 -16.17 16.74
N ARG A 58 10.57 -15.17 15.96
CA ARG A 58 10.63 -15.22 14.49
C ARG A 58 11.99 -14.78 14.00
N SER A 59 12.46 -15.46 12.96
CA SER A 59 13.69 -15.09 12.26
C SER A 59 13.37 -14.68 10.83
N TYR A 60 14.07 -13.67 10.35
CA TYR A 60 13.89 -13.13 9.02
C TYR A 60 15.23 -13.00 8.32
N ARG A 61 15.31 -13.42 7.05
CA ARG A 61 16.38 -13.07 6.14
C ARG A 61 16.05 -11.74 5.48
N VAL A 62 17.03 -10.84 5.41
CA VAL A 62 16.87 -9.51 4.83
C VAL A 62 17.67 -9.43 3.54
N GLU A 63 16.99 -9.19 2.43
CA GLU A 63 17.63 -9.18 1.11
C GLU A 63 16.98 -8.15 0.19
N TRP A 64 17.66 -7.82 -0.90
CA TRP A 64 17.12 -7.01 -1.97
C TRP A 64 16.25 -7.85 -2.90
N LYS A 65 15.11 -7.27 -3.30
CA LYS A 65 14.30 -7.72 -4.42
C LYS A 65 14.16 -6.61 -5.44
N GLN A 66 14.26 -6.97 -6.72
CA GLN A 66 14.04 -6.05 -7.82
C GLN A 66 12.62 -6.26 -8.33
N MET A 67 11.78 -5.23 -8.19
CA MET A 67 10.37 -5.30 -8.53
C MET A 67 9.98 -4.15 -9.44
N ALA A 68 9.22 -4.43 -10.49
CA ALA A 68 8.56 -3.43 -11.31
C ALA A 68 7.17 -3.13 -10.75
N ALA A 69 6.78 -1.87 -10.81
CA ALA A 69 5.42 -1.46 -10.54
C ALA A 69 4.50 -1.83 -11.72
N LEU A 70 3.22 -2.05 -11.44
CA LEU A 70 2.20 -2.38 -12.43
C LEU A 70 1.29 -1.17 -12.67
N GLN A 71 0.84 -0.98 -13.91
CA GLN A 71 -0.04 0.14 -14.29
C GLN A 71 -1.36 0.19 -13.50
N GLN A 72 -1.82 -0.97 -13.04
CA GLN A 72 -3.08 -1.13 -12.27
C GLN A 72 -2.83 -1.16 -10.76
N GLY A 73 -1.60 -0.83 -10.32
CA GLY A 73 -1.15 -0.92 -8.94
C GLY A 73 -0.53 -2.28 -8.59
N GLY A 74 0.22 -2.31 -7.49
CA GLY A 74 1.00 -3.46 -7.07
C GLY A 74 2.35 -3.59 -7.77
N TYR A 75 3.01 -4.75 -7.55
CA TYR A 75 4.36 -5.02 -8.06
C TYR A 75 4.47 -6.46 -8.54
N ARG A 76 5.38 -6.68 -9.49
CA ARG A 76 5.88 -8.01 -9.85
C ARG A 76 7.40 -8.07 -9.71
N GLU A 77 7.94 -9.23 -9.41
CA GLU A 77 9.37 -9.42 -9.42
C GLU A 77 9.91 -9.38 -10.86
N LEU A 78 11.08 -8.76 -11.04
CA LEU A 78 11.76 -8.70 -12.33
C LEU A 78 12.38 -10.04 -12.68
N THR A 79 12.32 -10.40 -13.95
CA THR A 79 13.09 -11.52 -14.50
C THR A 79 14.59 -11.20 -14.49
N GLU A 80 15.46 -12.20 -14.58
CA GLU A 80 16.92 -12.00 -14.61
C GLU A 80 17.36 -11.09 -15.78
N LYS A 81 16.69 -11.20 -16.91
CA LYS A 81 16.94 -10.32 -18.08
C LYS A 81 16.62 -8.88 -17.79
N GLU A 82 15.49 -8.60 -17.13
CA GLU A 82 15.07 -7.25 -16.76
C GLU A 82 15.96 -6.62 -15.68
N LYS A 83 16.45 -7.44 -14.71
CA LYS A 83 17.34 -6.96 -13.64
C LYS A 83 18.62 -6.31 -14.18
N SER A 84 19.14 -6.78 -15.32
CA SER A 84 20.36 -6.21 -15.91
C SER A 84 20.19 -4.77 -16.39
N GLN A 85 18.98 -4.38 -16.75
CA GLN A 85 18.62 -3.04 -17.24
C GLN A 85 18.05 -2.12 -16.16
N TYR A 86 17.80 -2.65 -14.96
CA TYR A 86 17.15 -1.91 -13.89
C TYR A 86 18.15 -1.15 -13.02
N SER A 87 17.78 0.08 -12.64
CA SER A 87 18.58 0.96 -11.77
C SER A 87 18.48 0.51 -10.30
N SER A 88 19.19 -0.57 -9.97
CA SER A 88 19.15 -1.22 -8.65
C SER A 88 20.04 -0.53 -7.63
N LEU A 89 19.56 -0.46 -6.38
CA LEU A 89 20.33 0.00 -5.21
C LEU A 89 21.35 -1.03 -4.71
N GLU A 90 21.20 -2.29 -5.02
CA GLU A 90 22.03 -3.39 -4.52
C GLU A 90 23.52 -3.18 -4.78
N ARG A 91 23.86 -2.48 -5.86
CA ARG A 91 25.25 -2.19 -6.25
C ARG A 91 25.96 -1.24 -5.28
N PHE A 92 25.23 -0.37 -4.59
CA PHE A 92 25.84 0.67 -3.76
C PHE A 92 25.17 0.90 -2.39
N VAL A 93 24.13 0.12 -2.06
CA VAL A 93 23.51 0.15 -0.72
C VAL A 93 23.64 -1.23 -0.08
N ARG A 94 24.31 -1.30 1.05
CA ARG A 94 24.52 -2.53 1.81
C ARG A 94 23.56 -2.63 2.97
N ILE A 95 23.01 -3.84 3.17
CA ILE A 95 22.11 -4.18 4.28
C ILE A 95 22.94 -4.79 5.42
N SER A 96 22.70 -4.37 6.66
CA SER A 96 23.32 -4.96 7.85
C SER A 96 22.36 -4.85 9.06
N PRO A 97 22.07 -5.96 9.77
CA PRO A 97 22.41 -7.34 9.43
C PRO A 97 21.55 -7.91 8.29
N LYS A 98 22.02 -8.99 7.64
CA LYS A 98 21.27 -9.74 6.61
C LYS A 98 20.31 -10.80 7.18
N GLN A 99 20.37 -11.04 8.47
CA GLN A 99 19.43 -11.91 9.19
C GLN A 99 19.18 -11.34 10.57
N VAL A 100 17.93 -11.42 11.01
CA VAL A 100 17.48 -10.98 12.32
C VAL A 100 16.66 -12.05 12.99
N SER A 101 16.80 -12.20 14.31
CA SER A 101 15.98 -13.10 15.13
C SER A 101 15.37 -12.28 16.26
N LEU A 102 14.04 -12.29 16.34
CA LEU A 102 13.27 -11.47 17.24
C LEU A 102 12.45 -12.35 18.19
N ALA A 103 12.72 -12.26 19.49
CA ALA A 103 11.83 -12.79 20.51
C ALA A 103 10.48 -12.05 20.49
N PRO A 104 9.41 -12.57 21.11
CA PRO A 104 8.17 -11.81 21.29
C PRO A 104 8.43 -10.44 21.92
N GLY A 105 7.91 -9.36 21.32
CA GLY A 105 8.19 -7.97 21.70
C GLY A 105 9.60 -7.49 21.38
N GLY A 106 10.47 -8.33 20.85
CA GLY A 106 11.86 -8.01 20.50
C GLY A 106 11.94 -6.98 19.37
N ARG A 107 13.01 -6.18 19.39
CA ARG A 107 13.28 -5.11 18.42
C ARG A 107 14.67 -5.27 17.84
N GLN A 108 14.81 -4.95 16.55
CA GLN A 108 16.09 -4.92 15.85
C GLN A 108 16.10 -3.84 14.79
N THR A 109 17.20 -3.13 14.69
CA THR A 109 17.44 -2.16 13.62
C THR A 109 18.24 -2.80 12.49
N VAL A 110 17.76 -2.65 11.27
CA VAL A 110 18.49 -2.96 10.03
C VAL A 110 19.01 -1.67 9.44
N LYS A 111 20.31 -1.59 9.21
CA LYS A 111 20.97 -0.40 8.64
C LYS A 111 21.17 -0.59 7.14
N LEU A 112 20.87 0.45 6.39
CA LEU A 112 21.16 0.61 4.97
C LEU A 112 22.35 1.56 4.85
N LEU A 113 23.49 1.07 4.37
CA LEU A 113 24.74 1.83 4.25
C LEU A 113 24.95 2.20 2.78
N VAL A 114 24.90 3.48 2.48
CA VAL A 114 25.02 4.02 1.11
C VAL A 114 26.49 4.30 0.80
N ARG A 115 26.97 3.72 -0.30
CA ARG A 115 28.29 4.00 -0.90
C ARG A 115 28.10 4.46 -2.33
N LYS A 116 27.69 5.72 -2.49
CA LYS A 116 27.43 6.29 -3.82
C LYS A 116 28.69 6.22 -4.69
N PRO A 117 28.61 5.56 -5.88
CA PRO A 117 29.70 5.62 -6.86
C PRO A 117 29.82 7.01 -7.47
N GLY A 118 31.04 7.38 -7.91
CA GLY A 118 31.23 8.58 -8.69
C GLY A 118 30.50 8.50 -10.03
N GLY A 119 29.98 9.64 -10.51
CA GLY A 119 29.33 9.71 -11.82
C GLY A 119 27.94 9.06 -11.92
N LEU A 120 27.28 8.79 -10.77
CA LEU A 120 25.90 8.30 -10.81
C LEU A 120 24.98 9.33 -11.48
N GLN A 121 24.27 8.94 -12.50
CA GLN A 121 23.39 9.84 -13.28
C GLN A 121 22.21 10.33 -12.44
N SER A 122 21.70 11.53 -12.77
CA SER A 122 20.48 12.06 -12.18
C SER A 122 19.29 11.14 -12.48
N GLY A 123 18.46 10.92 -11.47
CA GLY A 123 17.29 10.07 -11.57
C GLY A 123 17.01 9.30 -10.28
N GLU A 124 16.07 8.39 -10.37
CA GLU A 124 15.63 7.54 -9.26
C GLU A 124 16.18 6.12 -9.41
N TYR A 125 16.74 5.62 -8.32
CA TYR A 125 17.23 4.26 -8.16
C TYR A 125 16.38 3.58 -7.11
N ARG A 126 15.78 2.43 -7.45
CA ARG A 126 14.87 1.74 -6.54
C ARG A 126 15.19 0.26 -6.43
N SER A 127 15.08 -0.25 -5.24
CA SER A 127 15.03 -1.69 -4.93
C SER A 127 14.04 -1.89 -3.78
N HIS A 128 13.60 -3.10 -3.59
CA HIS A 128 12.72 -3.43 -2.47
C HIS A 128 13.49 -4.22 -1.42
N LEU A 129 13.40 -3.77 -0.18
CA LEU A 129 13.93 -4.48 0.98
C LEU A 129 12.90 -5.53 1.39
N SER A 130 13.28 -6.81 1.36
CA SER A 130 12.42 -7.93 1.68
C SER A 130 12.86 -8.60 2.97
N PHE A 131 11.90 -8.81 3.88
CA PHE A 131 12.06 -9.53 5.13
C PHE A 131 11.36 -10.88 4.97
N ILE A 132 12.12 -11.92 4.67
CA ILE A 132 11.63 -13.27 4.39
C ILE A 132 11.62 -14.08 5.68
N ALA A 133 10.43 -14.47 6.14
CA ALA A 133 10.27 -15.29 7.32
C ALA A 133 10.96 -16.65 7.12
N LEU A 134 11.76 -17.06 8.10
CA LEU A 134 12.42 -18.36 8.11
C LEU A 134 11.59 -19.35 8.95
N PRO A 135 11.53 -20.64 8.54
CA PRO A 135 10.88 -21.68 9.34
C PRO A 135 11.50 -21.74 10.74
N SER A 136 10.70 -21.93 11.78
CA SER A 136 11.19 -22.18 13.13
C SER A 136 11.31 -23.67 13.39
N ASN A 137 12.30 -24.08 14.21
CA ASN A 137 12.44 -25.48 14.61
C ASN A 137 11.24 -25.98 15.46
N GLN A 138 10.44 -25.07 16.02
CA GLN A 138 9.23 -25.42 16.77
C GLN A 138 8.07 -25.83 15.85
N ASP A 139 8.11 -25.43 14.57
CA ASP A 139 7.08 -25.80 13.61
C ASP A 139 7.10 -27.29 13.25
N ASN A 140 8.17 -28.04 13.65
CA ASN A 140 8.37 -29.45 13.35
C ASN A 140 8.01 -30.39 14.53
N THR A 141 7.53 -29.91 15.67
CA THR A 141 7.39 -30.74 16.89
C THR A 141 6.04 -31.43 17.08
N THR A 142 5.08 -31.29 16.19
CA THR A 142 3.86 -32.11 16.20
C THR A 142 3.99 -33.38 15.37
N LYS A 143 5.00 -34.21 15.68
CA LYS A 143 4.99 -35.61 15.27
C LYS A 143 4.18 -36.44 16.28
N ASN A 144 2.89 -36.24 16.36
CA ASN A 144 2.00 -37.20 16.96
C ASN A 144 1.37 -38.04 15.85
N ALA A 145 1.49 -39.36 16.03
CA ALA A 145 1.02 -40.39 15.12
C ALA A 145 -0.51 -40.31 14.90
N GLY A 146 -0.89 -39.59 13.91
CA GLY A 146 -2.25 -39.43 13.39
C GLY A 146 -2.17 -38.51 12.18
N SER A 147 -2.89 -38.79 11.12
CA SER A 147 -2.91 -38.04 9.86
C SER A 147 -3.45 -36.61 10.07
N SER A 148 -2.68 -35.73 10.69
CA SER A 148 -3.02 -34.32 10.84
C SER A 148 -2.15 -33.49 9.85
N ILE A 149 -2.79 -32.74 8.98
CA ILE A 149 -2.13 -31.76 8.11
C ILE A 149 -1.88 -30.50 8.96
N SER A 150 -0.61 -30.16 9.21
CA SER A 150 -0.22 -28.91 9.84
C SER A 150 0.12 -27.89 8.75
N LEU A 151 -0.63 -26.79 8.67
CA LEU A 151 -0.38 -25.70 7.73
C LEU A 151 0.42 -24.60 8.43
N ASN A 152 1.68 -24.42 8.06
CA ASN A 152 2.52 -23.31 8.50
C ASN A 152 2.52 -22.20 7.44
N VAL A 153 1.95 -21.03 7.78
CA VAL A 153 1.96 -19.85 6.92
C VAL A 153 3.12 -18.95 7.31
N LEU A 154 4.09 -18.80 6.42
CA LEU A 154 5.22 -17.87 6.60
C LEU A 154 4.95 -16.59 5.80
N MET A 155 4.80 -15.49 6.51
CA MET A 155 4.57 -14.18 5.89
C MET A 155 5.89 -13.45 5.67
N SER A 156 6.12 -13.00 4.43
CA SER A 156 7.24 -12.14 4.06
C SER A 156 6.75 -10.73 3.77
N TYR A 157 7.56 -9.74 4.14
CA TYR A 157 7.24 -8.33 3.97
C TYR A 157 8.24 -7.71 3.02
N THR A 158 7.75 -6.85 2.12
CA THR A 158 8.60 -6.18 1.14
C THR A 158 8.22 -4.72 1.06
N MET A 159 9.23 -3.83 1.11
CA MET A 159 9.02 -2.38 1.12
C MET A 159 9.96 -1.68 0.15
N PRO A 160 9.54 -0.60 -0.52
CA PRO A 160 10.40 0.15 -1.43
C PRO A 160 11.45 0.96 -0.68
N VAL A 161 12.67 0.93 -1.21
CA VAL A 161 13.76 1.83 -0.86
C VAL A 161 14.14 2.60 -2.12
N ILE A 162 14.13 3.91 -2.02
CA ILE A 162 14.32 4.84 -3.13
C ILE A 162 15.52 5.74 -2.81
N TYR A 163 16.43 5.87 -3.77
CA TYR A 163 17.55 6.81 -3.72
C TYR A 163 17.47 7.74 -4.93
N ARG A 164 17.50 9.04 -4.68
CA ARG A 164 17.41 10.07 -5.73
C ARG A 164 18.69 10.85 -5.87
N VAL A 165 19.10 11.06 -7.11
CA VAL A 165 20.27 11.86 -7.49
C VAL A 165 19.80 13.05 -8.30
N GLY A 166 20.21 14.24 -7.91
CA GLY A 166 19.87 15.50 -8.57
C GLY A 166 18.60 16.16 -8.05
N SER A 167 18.19 17.22 -8.75
CA SER A 167 16.99 17.99 -8.41
C SER A 167 15.73 17.26 -8.81
N VAL A 168 14.79 17.12 -7.86
CA VAL A 168 13.53 16.42 -8.08
C VAL A 168 12.52 17.39 -8.68
N VAL A 169 12.13 17.13 -9.92
CA VAL A 169 11.03 17.82 -10.61
C VAL A 169 10.02 16.77 -11.03
N VAL A 170 8.75 16.96 -10.65
CA VAL A 170 7.66 16.03 -10.95
C VAL A 170 6.41 16.80 -11.39
N ASN A 171 5.77 16.33 -12.46
CA ASN A 171 4.60 16.96 -13.06
C ASN A 171 3.57 15.89 -13.48
N PRO A 172 3.04 15.09 -12.55
CA PRO A 172 2.03 14.11 -12.89
C PRO A 172 0.72 14.81 -13.29
N GLU A 173 0.03 14.27 -14.29
CA GLU A 173 -1.23 14.80 -14.79
C GLU A 173 -2.36 13.79 -14.57
N ILE A 174 -3.50 14.25 -14.06
CA ILE A 174 -4.76 13.51 -14.13
C ILE A 174 -5.34 13.76 -15.52
N THR A 175 -5.26 12.75 -16.39
CA THR A 175 -5.69 12.86 -17.80
C THR A 175 -7.18 12.67 -17.97
N ASP A 176 -7.81 11.82 -17.13
CA ASP A 176 -9.25 11.61 -17.16
C ASP A 176 -9.82 11.19 -15.79
N ILE A 177 -11.11 11.49 -15.60
CA ILE A 177 -11.92 11.06 -14.46
C ILE A 177 -13.22 10.47 -15.00
N SER A 178 -13.53 9.25 -14.59
CA SER A 178 -14.78 8.59 -14.93
C SER A 178 -15.37 7.83 -13.73
N LEU A 179 -16.64 7.44 -13.84
CA LEU A 179 -17.34 6.67 -12.81
C LEU A 179 -17.56 5.23 -13.29
N VAL A 180 -17.25 4.27 -12.44
CA VAL A 180 -17.44 2.85 -12.71
C VAL A 180 -18.38 2.26 -11.69
N HIS A 181 -19.62 1.98 -12.11
CA HIS A 181 -20.62 1.33 -11.25
C HIS A 181 -20.53 -0.19 -11.37
N LYS A 182 -20.27 -0.87 -10.25
CA LYS A 182 -20.24 -2.33 -10.16
C LYS A 182 -21.64 -2.86 -9.79
N LYS A 183 -22.43 -3.30 -10.77
CA LYS A 183 -23.80 -3.82 -10.56
C LYS A 183 -23.89 -4.90 -9.49
N GLN A 184 -22.87 -5.78 -9.38
CA GLN A 184 -22.87 -6.90 -8.42
C GLN A 184 -22.78 -6.45 -6.95
N THR A 185 -22.10 -5.35 -6.67
CA THR A 185 -21.87 -4.84 -5.30
C THR A 185 -22.63 -3.56 -5.00
N GLY A 186 -23.23 -2.91 -6.01
CA GLY A 186 -23.85 -1.60 -5.90
C GLY A 186 -22.87 -0.44 -5.65
N ILE A 187 -21.56 -0.72 -5.69
CA ILE A 187 -20.52 0.28 -5.41
C ILE A 187 -20.17 1.05 -6.69
N THR A 188 -20.16 2.38 -6.59
CA THR A 188 -19.61 3.25 -7.62
C THR A 188 -18.19 3.65 -7.24
N ASN A 189 -17.25 3.40 -8.13
CA ASN A 189 -15.86 3.84 -7.98
C ASN A 189 -15.59 5.08 -8.84
N ILE A 190 -14.74 5.94 -8.33
CA ILE A 190 -14.07 7.01 -9.09
C ILE A 190 -12.85 6.38 -9.74
N LYS A 191 -12.82 6.35 -11.07
CA LYS A 191 -11.67 5.93 -11.87
C LYS A 191 -10.88 7.17 -12.26
N VAL A 192 -9.57 7.13 -12.08
CA VAL A 192 -8.64 8.21 -12.41
C VAL A 192 -7.56 7.66 -13.32
N ASP A 193 -7.43 8.25 -14.49
CA ASP A 193 -6.34 7.97 -15.43
C ASP A 193 -5.26 9.03 -15.29
N LEU A 194 -4.00 8.59 -15.27
CA LEU A 194 -2.82 9.39 -14.95
C LEU A 194 -1.76 9.25 -16.04
N TYR A 195 -0.99 10.32 -16.23
CA TYR A 195 0.19 10.34 -17.08
C TYR A 195 1.32 11.13 -16.43
N HIS A 196 2.57 10.72 -16.65
CA HIS A 196 3.77 11.52 -16.43
C HIS A 196 4.92 11.03 -17.32
N ASP A 197 5.94 11.89 -17.48
CA ASP A 197 7.20 11.58 -18.16
C ASP A 197 8.39 11.99 -17.29
N ASP A 198 8.23 11.94 -15.98
CA ASP A 198 9.23 12.36 -15.01
C ASP A 198 10.27 11.27 -14.76
N LEU A 199 11.49 11.70 -14.33
CA LEU A 199 12.57 10.80 -13.88
C LEU A 199 12.41 10.34 -12.43
N PHE A 200 11.45 10.89 -11.73
CA PHE A 200 11.23 10.65 -10.30
C PHE A 200 9.79 10.22 -10.03
N SER A 201 9.63 9.28 -9.11
CA SER A 201 8.31 8.87 -8.65
C SER A 201 7.65 9.94 -7.80
N THR A 202 6.32 9.96 -7.82
CA THR A 202 5.52 10.72 -6.86
C THR A 202 4.92 9.81 -5.80
N HIS A 203 4.70 10.36 -4.61
CA HIS A 203 3.98 9.73 -3.52
C HIS A 203 2.91 10.66 -3.01
N GLY A 204 1.66 10.19 -2.97
CA GLY A 204 0.55 11.06 -2.59
C GLY A 204 -0.73 10.30 -2.27
N ARG A 205 -1.80 11.08 -2.18
CA ARG A 205 -3.17 10.60 -1.98
C ARG A 205 -4.11 11.24 -2.97
N PHE A 206 -5.13 10.51 -3.40
CA PHE A 206 -6.26 11.06 -4.11
C PHE A 206 -7.38 11.40 -3.13
N ILE A 207 -7.88 12.63 -3.22
CA ILE A 207 -9.07 13.07 -2.50
C ILE A 207 -10.10 13.52 -3.54
N ALA A 208 -11.31 12.99 -3.42
CA ALA A 208 -12.42 13.39 -4.27
C ALA A 208 -13.42 14.24 -3.49
N TYR A 209 -13.77 15.38 -4.05
CA TYR A 209 -14.77 16.31 -3.53
C TYR A 209 -15.95 16.37 -4.47
N TRP A 210 -17.14 16.31 -3.93
CA TRP A 210 -18.40 16.48 -4.66
C TRP A 210 -19.09 17.75 -4.25
N THR A 211 -19.50 18.53 -5.27
CA THR A 211 -20.31 19.73 -5.09
C THR A 211 -21.58 19.55 -5.93
N PRO A 212 -22.75 19.24 -5.33
CA PRO A 212 -24.03 19.23 -6.02
C PRO A 212 -24.41 20.65 -6.44
N ILE A 213 -25.29 20.80 -7.46
CA ILE A 213 -25.69 22.14 -7.97
C ILE A 213 -26.23 23.05 -6.85
N ASN A 214 -27.03 22.51 -5.94
CA ASN A 214 -27.68 23.24 -4.86
C ASN A 214 -27.20 22.80 -3.48
N GLY A 215 -25.90 22.51 -3.31
CA GLY A 215 -25.40 21.99 -2.05
C GLY A 215 -23.95 22.38 -1.74
N GLN A 216 -23.51 21.95 -0.57
CA GLN A 216 -22.14 22.19 -0.12
C GLN A 216 -21.17 21.12 -0.62
N THR A 217 -19.93 21.53 -0.83
CA THR A 217 -18.83 20.63 -1.17
C THR A 217 -18.55 19.66 -0.01
N ARG A 218 -18.44 18.37 -0.31
CA ARG A 218 -18.09 17.33 0.65
C ARG A 218 -17.07 16.36 0.08
N GLN A 219 -16.22 15.80 0.92
CA GLN A 219 -15.34 14.71 0.52
C GLN A 219 -16.17 13.44 0.31
N VAL A 220 -15.93 12.75 -0.81
CA VAL A 220 -16.69 11.55 -1.21
C VAL A 220 -15.79 10.36 -1.49
N GLY A 221 -14.48 10.56 -1.56
CA GLY A 221 -13.53 9.47 -1.79
C GLY A 221 -12.13 9.82 -1.30
N LEU A 222 -11.38 8.78 -0.94
CA LEU A 222 -9.99 8.88 -0.49
C LEU A 222 -9.23 7.62 -0.87
N LEU A 223 -8.05 7.79 -1.47
CA LEU A 223 -7.06 6.75 -1.69
C LEU A 223 -5.71 7.24 -1.19
N ASN A 224 -5.22 6.68 -0.08
CA ASN A 224 -3.92 7.04 0.50
C ASN A 224 -2.78 6.20 -0.07
N GLY A 225 -1.57 6.77 -0.03
CA GLY A 225 -0.32 6.04 -0.27
C GLY A 225 -0.11 5.62 -1.71
N TYR A 226 -0.67 6.35 -2.68
CA TYR A 226 -0.46 6.07 -4.09
C TYR A 226 0.96 6.45 -4.51
N ASN A 227 1.62 5.53 -5.23
CA ASN A 227 2.96 5.74 -5.77
C ASN A 227 2.89 5.66 -7.30
N PHE A 228 3.41 6.68 -7.97
CA PHE A 228 3.50 6.72 -9.42
C PHE A 228 4.97 6.73 -9.82
N TYR A 229 5.46 5.64 -10.40
CA TYR A 229 6.88 5.38 -10.63
C TYR A 229 7.31 5.70 -12.06
N PRO A 230 8.59 6.09 -12.29
CA PRO A 230 9.09 6.55 -13.60
C PRO A 230 8.96 5.53 -14.74
N GLU A 231 8.96 4.23 -14.42
CA GLU A 231 8.79 3.18 -15.44
C GLU A 231 7.36 3.06 -15.97
N ILE A 232 6.39 3.70 -15.28
CA ILE A 232 4.98 3.66 -15.66
C ILE A 232 4.60 5.03 -16.19
N LYS A 233 4.52 5.18 -17.53
CA LYS A 233 4.13 6.45 -18.15
C LYS A 233 2.65 6.78 -17.97
N SER A 234 1.81 5.75 -17.98
CA SER A 234 0.36 5.87 -17.82
C SER A 234 -0.14 4.86 -16.81
N ALA A 235 -1.01 5.27 -15.92
CA ALA A 235 -1.61 4.43 -14.89
C ALA A 235 -3.10 4.72 -14.73
N THR A 236 -3.83 3.71 -14.26
CA THR A 236 -5.23 3.86 -13.88
C THR A 236 -5.39 3.42 -12.43
N THR A 237 -6.08 4.21 -11.63
CA THR A 237 -6.45 3.83 -10.27
C THR A 237 -7.95 4.01 -10.04
N GLN A 238 -8.49 3.31 -9.05
CA GLN A 238 -9.90 3.38 -8.69
C GLN A 238 -10.05 3.35 -7.17
N PHE A 239 -10.99 4.14 -6.66
CA PHE A 239 -11.36 4.14 -5.26
C PHE A 239 -12.86 4.42 -5.09
N PRO A 240 -13.50 3.93 -4.01
CA PRO A 240 -14.94 4.02 -3.86
C PRO A 240 -15.40 5.47 -3.64
N TRP A 241 -16.57 5.80 -4.22
CA TRP A 241 -17.33 7.00 -3.89
C TRP A 241 -18.27 6.64 -2.74
N GLN A 242 -18.03 7.22 -1.58
CA GLN A 242 -18.86 7.01 -0.38
C GLN A 242 -20.21 7.70 -0.53
N ASP A 243 -21.30 6.97 -0.22
CA ASP A 243 -22.68 7.46 -0.30
C ASP A 243 -23.04 8.05 -1.68
N PHE A 244 -22.64 7.35 -2.75
CA PHE A 244 -22.88 7.77 -4.13
C PHE A 244 -24.37 8.00 -4.40
N LYS A 245 -24.68 9.19 -4.93
CA LYS A 245 -25.99 9.52 -5.48
C LYS A 245 -25.80 10.07 -6.88
N LEU A 246 -26.57 9.56 -7.83
CA LEU A 246 -26.55 10.05 -9.20
C LEU A 246 -27.38 11.35 -9.30
N GLU A 247 -26.73 12.48 -9.16
CA GLU A 247 -27.31 13.83 -9.22
C GLU A 247 -26.38 14.77 -10.00
N PRO A 248 -26.89 15.88 -10.55
CA PRO A 248 -26.04 16.85 -11.24
C PRO A 248 -25.14 17.61 -10.26
N GLY A 249 -23.88 17.86 -10.70
CA GLY A 249 -22.91 18.56 -9.88
C GLY A 249 -21.49 18.48 -10.46
N LYS A 250 -20.51 18.86 -9.65
CA LYS A 250 -19.08 18.84 -9.98
C LYS A 250 -18.31 17.90 -9.07
N LEU A 251 -17.67 16.90 -9.65
CA LEU A 251 -16.66 16.06 -8.99
C LEU A 251 -15.29 16.68 -9.24
N GLU A 252 -14.54 16.96 -8.18
CA GLU A 252 -13.15 17.39 -8.25
C GLU A 252 -12.26 16.33 -7.60
N VAL A 253 -11.24 15.87 -8.31
CA VAL A 253 -10.23 14.95 -7.80
C VAL A 253 -8.90 15.67 -7.71
N ARG A 254 -8.28 15.62 -6.54
CA ARG A 254 -6.95 16.17 -6.27
C ARG A 254 -5.98 15.03 -5.99
N TYR A 255 -4.81 15.12 -6.59
CA TYR A 255 -3.65 14.32 -6.23
C TYR A 255 -2.72 15.18 -5.36
N GLU A 256 -2.75 14.95 -4.06
CA GLU A 256 -1.97 15.71 -3.07
C GLU A 256 -0.75 14.92 -2.63
N GLY A 257 0.39 15.59 -2.52
CA GLY A 257 1.64 14.98 -2.09
C GLY A 257 1.61 14.50 -0.63
N GLN A 258 2.30 13.36 -0.40
CA GLN A 258 2.56 12.79 0.94
C GLN A 258 4.07 12.57 1.11
N GLY A 259 4.52 12.40 2.37
CA GLY A 259 5.93 12.21 2.68
C GLY A 259 6.77 13.40 2.23
N GLU A 260 7.70 13.18 1.34
CA GLU A 260 8.60 14.20 0.77
C GLU A 260 7.89 15.28 -0.07
N PHE A 261 6.65 15.02 -0.49
CA PHE A 261 5.83 15.95 -1.26
C PHE A 261 4.71 16.59 -0.43
N VAL A 262 4.71 16.44 0.88
CA VAL A 262 3.68 17.00 1.75
C VAL A 262 3.49 18.51 1.52
N GLY A 263 2.23 18.95 1.40
CA GLY A 263 1.89 20.35 1.13
C GLY A 263 1.84 20.72 -0.36
N LEU A 264 2.22 19.82 -1.28
CA LEU A 264 2.14 20.07 -2.72
C LEU A 264 0.83 19.50 -3.28
N LEU A 265 0.17 20.28 -4.13
CA LEU A 265 -0.87 19.80 -5.04
C LEU A 265 -0.17 19.32 -6.31
N LEU A 266 -0.07 18.00 -6.48
CA LEU A 266 0.63 17.38 -7.60
C LEU A 266 -0.17 17.46 -8.90
N SER A 267 -1.50 17.27 -8.81
CA SER A 267 -2.42 17.40 -9.96
C SER A 267 -3.85 17.54 -9.48
N GLN A 268 -4.72 18.12 -10.31
CA GLN A 268 -6.16 18.15 -10.08
C GLN A 268 -6.94 18.13 -11.39
N LYS A 269 -8.12 17.55 -11.36
CA LYS A 269 -9.07 17.56 -12.48
C LYS A 269 -10.49 17.52 -11.96
N SER A 270 -11.42 18.05 -12.77
CA SER A 270 -12.84 18.04 -12.44
C SER A 270 -13.66 17.37 -13.56
N LEU A 271 -14.74 16.70 -13.14
CA LEU A 271 -15.76 16.12 -13.99
C LEU A 271 -17.11 16.77 -13.62
N THR A 272 -17.77 17.40 -14.59
CA THR A 272 -19.13 17.93 -14.41
C THR A 272 -20.14 16.86 -14.85
N ILE A 273 -21.03 16.48 -13.94
CA ILE A 273 -22.15 15.58 -14.23
C ILE A 273 -23.38 16.45 -14.48
N THR A 274 -23.90 16.43 -15.70
CA THR A 274 -25.08 17.19 -16.10
C THR A 274 -26.34 16.35 -16.01
N GLN A 275 -27.51 16.99 -15.90
CA GLN A 275 -28.81 16.30 -15.94
C GLN A 275 -28.99 15.52 -17.25
N GLN A 276 -28.46 16.01 -18.37
CA GLN A 276 -28.52 15.34 -19.67
C GLN A 276 -27.74 14.01 -19.64
N MET A 277 -26.53 13.99 -19.04
CA MET A 277 -25.73 12.77 -18.87
C MET A 277 -26.48 11.75 -18.01
N ILE A 278 -27.14 12.18 -16.95
CA ILE A 278 -27.95 11.30 -16.08
C ILE A 278 -29.09 10.66 -16.85
N ASN A 279 -29.79 11.43 -17.69
CA ASN A 279 -30.92 10.95 -18.47
C ASN A 279 -30.50 9.95 -19.55
N SER A 280 -29.27 10.04 -20.05
CA SER A 280 -28.72 9.11 -21.08
C SER A 280 -28.30 7.74 -20.51
N VAL A 281 -28.15 7.62 -19.18
CA VAL A 281 -27.73 6.39 -18.49
C VAL A 281 -28.91 5.60 -17.91
N LYS A 282 -30.09 6.21 -17.80
CA LYS A 282 -31.35 5.57 -17.40
C LYS A 282 -31.99 4.84 -18.58
#